data_5acff7f0cf9becdeb584efc41109e408
#
_entry.id   5acff7f0cf9becdeb584efc41109e408
#
_cell.length_a   1.000
_cell.length_b   1.000
_cell.length_c   1.000
_cell.angle_alpha   90.00
_cell.angle_beta   90.00
_cell.angle_gamma   90.00
#
_symmetry.space_group_name_H-M   'P 1'
#
loop_
_entity.id
_entity.type
_entity.pdbx_description
1 polymer ?
#
loop_
_entity_poly.entity_id
_entity_poly.type
_entity_poly.pdbx_seq_one_letter_code
_entity_poly.pdbx_strand_id
1 'polypeptide(L)'
;MVITARCKGAAMIVDTLIEHALARVNQQKLKDVRAGLGYTCVMLEDNSCGLAYTFRDELGEGCGTLAEAGRLIGKSVLEIIPWAGSRHRLKAAIGLATINAVFNTPQTEWDTGNVTTALDVRPYSTFGMVGEFRPILNEVKKKTDNIYVFEQDVSGDGTLYSSDTIPQHLPKCDVVVVTATSLINQTIDEVLSYCGNARQVCLVGPSTPLCPEVFRRSNVQLLAGSVVTNPQQILEIVSQGGGTMSMKPAIRQVLVKV
;
A
#
# COMPACT_ATOMS: atom_id res chain seq x y z
N MET A 1 -13.00 23.86 6.67
CA MET A 1 -13.57 23.00 7.75
C MET A 1 -14.69 22.18 7.11
N VAL A 2 -14.34 21.04 6.49
CA VAL A 2 -15.30 20.11 5.90
C VAL A 2 -15.29 18.87 6.79
N ILE A 3 -16.33 18.75 7.59
CA ILE A 3 -16.59 17.56 8.40
C ILE A 3 -17.19 16.52 7.44
N THR A 4 -16.34 15.61 6.95
CA THR A 4 -16.81 14.43 6.21
C THR A 4 -17.68 13.59 7.13
N ALA A 5 -18.94 13.43 6.76
CA ALA A 5 -19.87 12.54 7.44
C ALA A 5 -19.31 11.10 7.40
N ARG A 6 -18.88 10.58 8.55
CA ARG A 6 -18.54 9.16 8.71
C ARG A 6 -19.78 8.34 8.37
N CYS A 7 -19.72 7.53 7.33
CA CYS A 7 -20.68 6.45 7.12
C CYS A 7 -20.67 5.52 8.34
N LYS A 8 -21.71 5.61 9.16
CA LYS A 8 -21.91 4.68 10.30
C LYS A 8 -22.30 3.31 9.74
N GLY A 9 -21.40 2.32 9.85
CA GLY A 9 -21.82 0.92 9.66
C GLY A 9 -20.79 -0.08 9.14
N ALA A 10 -19.77 0.32 8.36
CA ALA A 10 -18.74 -0.61 7.90
C ALA A 10 -17.42 -0.36 8.67
N ALA A 11 -16.77 -1.43 9.13
CA ALA A 11 -15.43 -1.31 9.72
C ALA A 11 -14.47 -0.81 8.63
N MET A 12 -13.63 0.18 8.97
CA MET A 12 -12.60 0.70 8.06
C MET A 12 -11.58 -0.39 7.73
N ILE A 13 -11.09 -0.42 6.49
CA ILE A 13 -10.12 -1.45 6.06
C ILE A 13 -8.88 -1.47 6.95
N VAL A 14 -8.35 -0.29 7.31
CA VAL A 14 -7.18 -0.20 8.19
C VAL A 14 -7.46 -0.76 9.58
N ASP A 15 -8.63 -0.49 10.15
CA ASP A 15 -9.03 -1.04 11.47
C ASP A 15 -9.15 -2.56 11.40
N THR A 16 -9.75 -3.08 10.32
CA THR A 16 -9.86 -4.53 10.09
C THR A 16 -8.49 -5.18 9.90
N LEU A 17 -7.54 -4.53 9.19
CA LEU A 17 -6.16 -4.99 9.07
C LEU A 17 -5.46 -5.08 10.43
N ILE A 18 -5.64 -4.06 11.27
CA ILE A 18 -5.11 -4.03 12.64
C ILE A 18 -5.65 -5.21 13.45
N GLU A 19 -6.97 -5.42 13.45
CA GLU A 19 -7.61 -6.52 14.18
C GLU A 19 -7.09 -7.89 13.72
N HIS A 20 -7.03 -8.13 12.41
CA HIS A 20 -6.51 -9.38 11.85
C HIS A 20 -5.03 -9.60 12.17
N ALA A 21 -4.21 -8.55 12.12
CA ALA A 21 -2.79 -8.65 12.45
C ALA A 21 -2.59 -8.94 13.95
N LEU A 22 -3.31 -8.25 14.84
CA LEU A 22 -3.27 -8.51 16.27
C LEU A 22 -3.70 -9.94 16.64
N ALA A 23 -4.69 -10.49 15.92
CA ALA A 23 -5.13 -11.87 16.13
C ALA A 23 -4.13 -12.92 15.65
N ARG A 24 -3.25 -12.58 14.71
CA ARG A 24 -2.28 -13.52 14.10
C ARG A 24 -0.92 -13.54 14.81
N VAL A 25 -0.55 -12.46 15.48
CA VAL A 25 0.76 -12.36 16.14
C VAL A 25 0.73 -12.84 17.58
N ASN A 26 1.85 -13.43 17.97
CA ASN A 26 2.15 -13.75 19.38
C ASN A 26 3.07 -12.65 19.98
N GLN A 27 3.84 -12.96 21.00
CA GLN A 27 4.74 -12.02 21.72
C GLN A 27 6.02 -11.68 20.94
N GLN A 28 5.91 -11.45 19.61
CA GLN A 28 7.05 -11.02 18.78
C GLN A 28 7.42 -9.57 19.08
N LYS A 29 8.71 -9.25 18.83
CA LYS A 29 9.26 -7.89 18.98
C LYS A 29 9.89 -7.42 17.68
N LEU A 30 10.03 -6.10 17.58
CA LEU A 30 10.76 -5.47 16.50
C LEU A 30 12.26 -5.73 16.66
N LYS A 31 12.90 -6.30 15.63
CA LYS A 31 14.34 -6.52 15.53
C LYS A 31 15.07 -5.34 14.92
N ASP A 32 14.50 -4.74 13.89
CA ASP A 32 15.02 -3.52 13.25
C ASP A 32 13.89 -2.70 12.63
N VAL A 33 14.06 -1.38 12.58
CA VAL A 33 13.14 -0.43 11.95
C VAL A 33 13.96 0.63 11.23
N ARG A 34 13.72 0.80 9.94
CA ARG A 34 14.36 1.83 9.13
C ARG A 34 13.29 2.67 8.42
N ALA A 35 13.33 3.98 8.64
CA ALA A 35 12.53 4.95 7.93
C ALA A 35 13.44 5.70 6.93
N GLY A 36 13.35 5.32 5.67
CA GLY A 36 14.10 5.95 4.59
C GLY A 36 13.28 7.00 3.84
N LEU A 37 13.88 7.61 2.82
CA LEU A 37 13.25 8.68 2.04
C LEU A 37 12.05 8.22 1.21
N GLY A 38 12.05 6.98 0.71
CA GLY A 38 10.98 6.44 -0.11
C GLY A 38 10.17 5.34 0.57
N TYR A 39 10.82 4.58 1.45
CA TYR A 39 10.21 3.44 2.13
C TYR A 39 10.61 3.36 3.60
N THR A 40 9.69 2.80 4.37
CA THR A 40 9.90 2.34 5.74
C THR A 40 9.90 0.81 5.72
N CYS A 41 10.85 0.19 6.42
CA CYS A 41 10.87 -1.26 6.62
C CYS A 41 10.92 -1.61 8.11
N VAL A 42 10.27 -2.71 8.44
CA VAL A 42 10.24 -3.29 9.80
C VAL A 42 10.64 -4.75 9.68
N MET A 43 11.64 -5.16 10.47
CA MET A 43 12.04 -6.56 10.62
C MET A 43 11.67 -7.05 12.01
N LEU A 44 11.07 -8.23 12.10
CA LEU A 44 10.70 -8.91 13.34
C LEU A 44 11.80 -9.88 13.81
N GLU A 45 11.69 -10.40 15.03
CA GLU A 45 12.69 -11.32 15.62
C GLU A 45 12.87 -12.62 14.81
N ASP A 46 11.85 -13.08 14.13
CA ASP A 46 11.89 -14.24 13.23
C ASP A 46 12.49 -13.94 11.83
N ASN A 47 12.99 -12.71 11.61
CA ASN A 47 13.47 -12.16 10.36
C ASN A 47 12.40 -11.92 9.28
N SER A 48 11.12 -12.09 9.56
CA SER A 48 10.09 -11.59 8.67
C SER A 48 10.22 -10.07 8.54
N CYS A 49 10.00 -9.55 7.32
CA CYS A 49 10.24 -8.14 7.04
C CYS A 49 9.14 -7.57 6.13
N GLY A 50 8.61 -6.43 6.52
CA GLY A 50 7.57 -5.74 5.79
C GLY A 50 7.99 -4.35 5.36
N LEU A 51 7.33 -3.86 4.31
CA LEU A 51 7.58 -2.59 3.66
C LEU A 51 6.33 -1.72 3.68
N ALA A 52 6.52 -0.41 3.80
CA ALA A 52 5.49 0.59 3.52
C ALA A 52 6.14 1.85 2.91
N TYR A 53 5.39 2.59 2.12
CA TYR A 53 5.87 3.86 1.55
C TYR A 53 6.05 4.92 2.65
N THR A 54 7.04 5.79 2.49
CA THR A 54 7.27 6.93 3.38
C THR A 54 6.79 8.22 2.71
N PHE A 55 5.73 8.83 3.22
CA PHE A 55 5.24 10.14 2.79
C PHE A 55 6.15 11.26 3.33
N ARG A 56 7.37 11.36 2.83
CA ARG A 56 8.38 12.30 3.33
C ARG A 56 7.92 13.75 3.30
N ASP A 57 7.18 14.14 2.26
CA ASP A 57 6.74 15.51 2.04
C ASP A 57 5.58 15.91 2.99
N GLU A 58 4.95 14.93 3.67
CA GLU A 58 3.90 15.12 4.68
C GLU A 58 4.41 14.95 6.13
N LEU A 59 5.73 14.82 6.34
CA LEU A 59 6.29 14.62 7.70
C LEU A 59 6.40 15.91 8.52
N GLY A 60 6.10 17.05 7.92
CA GLY A 60 6.19 18.36 8.54
C GLY A 60 7.61 18.95 8.54
N GLU A 61 7.70 20.21 8.88
CA GLU A 61 8.97 20.92 9.03
C GLU A 61 9.50 20.79 10.47
N GLY A 62 10.75 20.38 10.63
CA GLY A 62 11.38 20.31 11.95
C GLY A 62 12.39 19.17 12.12
N CYS A 63 13.17 19.23 13.21
CA CYS A 63 14.24 18.27 13.49
C CYS A 63 13.78 16.96 14.14
N GLY A 64 12.52 16.78 14.46
CA GLY A 64 12.01 15.62 15.19
C GLY A 64 10.71 15.09 14.62
N THR A 65 10.81 14.19 13.65
CA THR A 65 9.64 13.61 12.99
C THR A 65 8.94 12.53 13.84
N LEU A 66 9.66 11.82 14.70
CA LEU A 66 9.15 10.72 15.50
C LEU A 66 9.69 10.77 16.92
N ALA A 67 8.83 10.98 17.90
CA ALA A 67 9.21 11.09 19.31
C ALA A 67 9.83 9.78 19.86
N GLU A 68 9.48 8.63 19.30
CA GLU A 68 9.96 7.31 19.68
C GLU A 68 11.26 6.89 18.98
N ALA A 69 11.86 7.77 18.16
CA ALA A 69 13.11 7.47 17.46
C ALA A 69 14.21 6.99 18.43
N GLY A 70 14.96 5.96 18.01
CA GLY A 70 15.98 5.30 18.83
C GLY A 70 15.45 4.33 19.90
N ARG A 71 14.12 4.18 20.06
CA ARG A 71 13.49 3.33 21.09
C ARG A 71 12.47 2.35 20.52
N LEU A 72 12.55 2.03 19.23
CA LEU A 72 11.60 1.11 18.56
C LEU A 72 12.05 -0.35 18.67
N ILE A 73 13.34 -0.60 18.60
CA ILE A 73 13.89 -1.96 18.70
C ILE A 73 13.53 -2.57 20.07
N GLY A 74 13.07 -3.81 20.06
CA GLY A 74 12.61 -4.53 21.25
C GLY A 74 11.18 -4.23 21.69
N LYS A 75 10.48 -3.25 21.06
CA LYS A 75 9.06 -3.04 21.32
C LYS A 75 8.23 -4.21 20.81
N SER A 76 7.14 -4.47 21.52
CA SER A 76 6.17 -5.48 21.12
C SER A 76 5.49 -5.11 19.79
N VAL A 77 5.34 -6.08 18.90
CA VAL A 77 4.56 -5.95 17.67
C VAL A 77 3.13 -5.51 17.98
N LEU A 78 2.56 -5.96 19.11
CA LEU A 78 1.22 -5.58 19.58
C LEU A 78 1.09 -4.07 19.88
N GLU A 79 2.18 -3.41 20.27
CA GLU A 79 2.18 -1.95 20.49
C GLU A 79 2.26 -1.15 19.19
N ILE A 80 2.86 -1.73 18.14
CA ILE A 80 3.18 -1.02 16.90
C ILE A 80 2.14 -1.22 15.81
N ILE A 81 1.51 -2.39 15.70
CA ILE A 81 0.43 -2.65 14.73
C ILE A 81 -0.66 -1.56 14.76
N PRO A 82 -1.16 -1.09 15.94
CA PRO A 82 -2.18 -0.03 15.99
C PRO A 82 -1.72 1.31 15.39
N TRP A 83 -0.42 1.52 15.22
CA TRP A 83 0.09 2.73 14.57
C TRP A 83 -0.34 2.87 13.12
N ALA A 84 -0.72 1.78 12.45
CA ALA A 84 -1.27 1.82 11.09
C ALA A 84 -2.50 2.73 10.98
N GLY A 85 -3.31 2.86 12.03
CA GLY A 85 -4.44 3.79 12.13
C GLY A 85 -4.08 5.23 12.51
N SER A 86 -2.79 5.56 12.69
CA SER A 86 -2.35 6.89 13.10
C SER A 86 -2.52 7.93 11.99
N ARG A 87 -2.91 9.15 12.36
CA ARG A 87 -2.86 10.31 11.45
C ARG A 87 -1.44 10.77 11.16
N HIS A 88 -0.47 10.42 11.99
CA HIS A 88 0.94 10.73 11.78
C HIS A 88 1.51 9.78 10.72
N ARG A 89 1.85 10.27 9.54
CA ARG A 89 2.25 9.49 8.36
C ARG A 89 3.37 8.47 8.62
N LEU A 90 4.39 8.86 9.37
CA LEU A 90 5.49 7.94 9.68
C LEU A 90 5.06 6.82 10.64
N LYS A 91 4.22 7.12 11.65
CA LYS A 91 3.65 6.07 12.50
C LYS A 91 2.77 5.12 11.70
N ALA A 92 1.91 5.65 10.81
CA ALA A 92 1.10 4.84 9.92
C ALA A 92 1.94 3.93 9.01
N ALA A 93 3.04 4.45 8.44
CA ALA A 93 3.97 3.67 7.64
C ALA A 93 4.67 2.57 8.46
N ILE A 94 5.14 2.87 9.68
CA ILE A 94 5.76 1.88 10.57
C ILE A 94 4.73 0.80 10.98
N GLY A 95 3.51 1.19 11.34
CA GLY A 95 2.44 0.26 11.67
C GLY A 95 2.07 -0.65 10.49
N LEU A 96 1.91 -0.09 9.29
CA LEU A 96 1.62 -0.86 8.08
C LEU A 96 2.79 -1.77 7.67
N ALA A 97 4.04 -1.29 7.77
CA ALA A 97 5.20 -2.14 7.53
C ALA A 97 5.27 -3.31 8.54
N THR A 98 4.86 -3.08 9.79
CA THR A 98 4.76 -4.15 10.80
C THR A 98 3.67 -5.15 10.43
N ILE A 99 2.49 -4.69 10.00
CA ILE A 99 1.41 -5.55 9.48
C ILE A 99 1.92 -6.37 8.27
N ASN A 100 2.64 -5.74 7.36
CA ASN A 100 3.22 -6.42 6.19
C ASN A 100 4.30 -7.43 6.58
N ALA A 101 5.08 -7.20 7.64
CA ALA A 101 6.01 -8.21 8.17
C ALA A 101 5.28 -9.46 8.68
N VAL A 102 4.06 -9.30 9.21
CA VAL A 102 3.22 -10.42 9.70
C VAL A 102 2.57 -11.21 8.55
N PHE A 103 2.06 -10.52 7.52
CA PHE A 103 1.27 -11.16 6.46
C PHE A 103 2.09 -11.51 5.22
N ASN A 104 3.04 -10.67 4.82
CA ASN A 104 3.76 -10.81 3.56
C ASN A 104 4.95 -11.79 3.70
N THR A 105 4.70 -12.96 4.26
CA THR A 105 5.66 -14.06 4.40
C THR A 105 5.57 -14.99 3.20
N PRO A 106 6.66 -15.67 2.80
CA PRO A 106 6.64 -16.57 1.64
C PRO A 106 5.57 -17.65 1.76
N GLN A 107 4.68 -17.73 0.76
CA GLN A 107 3.70 -18.80 0.59
C GLN A 107 3.94 -19.48 -0.76
N THR A 108 3.73 -20.78 -0.84
CA THR A 108 3.96 -21.57 -2.06
C THR A 108 2.82 -21.42 -3.08
N GLU A 109 1.63 -21.10 -2.62
CA GLU A 109 0.39 -20.98 -3.39
C GLU A 109 0.17 -19.59 -4.03
N TRP A 110 1.02 -18.62 -3.71
CA TRP A 110 0.88 -17.28 -4.30
C TRP A 110 1.51 -17.22 -5.69
N ASP A 111 0.75 -16.71 -6.64
CA ASP A 111 1.22 -16.48 -7.99
C ASP A 111 2.37 -15.46 -7.98
N THR A 112 3.46 -15.81 -8.66
CA THR A 112 4.56 -14.87 -8.92
C THR A 112 4.40 -14.31 -10.32
N GLY A 113 4.46 -12.99 -10.48
CA GLY A 113 4.33 -12.42 -11.81
C GLY A 113 4.10 -10.92 -11.84
N ASN A 114 3.95 -10.43 -13.05
CA ASN A 114 3.65 -9.03 -13.29
C ASN A 114 2.14 -8.78 -13.20
N VAL A 115 1.74 -7.82 -12.37
CA VAL A 115 0.34 -7.42 -12.23
C VAL A 115 -0.32 -7.07 -13.56
N THR A 116 0.42 -6.56 -14.54
CA THR A 116 -0.11 -6.17 -15.86
C THR A 116 -0.72 -7.33 -16.64
N THR A 117 -0.26 -8.57 -16.39
CA THR A 117 -0.81 -9.78 -17.02
C THR A 117 -2.08 -10.27 -16.34
N ALA A 118 -2.28 -9.89 -15.08
CA ALA A 118 -3.46 -10.26 -14.30
C ALA A 118 -4.61 -9.22 -14.40
N LEU A 119 -4.34 -8.05 -14.98
CA LEU A 119 -5.37 -7.04 -15.24
C LEU A 119 -6.16 -7.37 -16.50
N ASP A 120 -7.50 -7.52 -16.36
CA ASP A 120 -8.44 -7.76 -17.45
C ASP A 120 -8.77 -6.48 -18.22
N VAL A 121 -7.74 -5.81 -18.75
CA VAL A 121 -7.91 -4.62 -19.60
C VAL A 121 -8.13 -5.07 -21.04
N ARG A 122 -9.27 -4.67 -21.62
CA ARG A 122 -9.72 -4.96 -23.00
C ARG A 122 -9.67 -3.67 -23.83
N PRO A 123 -9.73 -3.76 -25.18
CA PRO A 123 -9.63 -2.59 -26.07
C PRO A 123 -10.63 -1.46 -25.78
N TYR A 124 -11.79 -1.80 -25.24
CA TYR A 124 -12.85 -0.81 -24.93
C TYR A 124 -12.98 -0.52 -23.43
N SER A 125 -12.07 -1.05 -22.60
CA SER A 125 -12.11 -0.80 -21.16
C SER A 125 -11.77 0.64 -20.87
N THR A 126 -12.51 1.23 -19.92
CA THR A 126 -12.10 2.45 -19.23
C THR A 126 -11.24 2.05 -18.03
N PHE A 127 -10.00 2.49 -18.02
CA PHE A 127 -9.02 2.15 -16.98
C PHE A 127 -8.82 3.32 -16.01
N GLY A 128 -8.91 3.06 -14.72
CA GLY A 128 -8.62 4.00 -13.66
C GLY A 128 -7.36 3.62 -12.90
N MET A 129 -6.51 4.60 -12.58
CA MET A 129 -5.31 4.39 -11.77
C MET A 129 -5.21 5.49 -10.71
N VAL A 130 -5.24 5.12 -9.45
CA VAL A 130 -5.02 6.02 -8.32
C VAL A 130 -3.58 5.82 -7.82
N GLY A 131 -2.74 6.85 -8.01
CA GLY A 131 -1.29 6.76 -7.87
C GLY A 131 -0.60 6.28 -9.16
N GLU A 132 0.37 7.03 -9.69
CA GLU A 132 1.01 6.70 -10.97
C GLU A 132 1.98 5.51 -10.85
N PHE A 133 1.67 4.42 -11.54
CA PHE A 133 2.58 3.29 -11.76
C PHE A 133 2.95 3.21 -13.25
N ARG A 134 4.01 3.91 -13.64
CA ARG A 134 4.48 3.98 -15.06
C ARG A 134 4.62 2.62 -15.73
N PRO A 135 5.19 1.56 -15.10
CA PRO A 135 5.27 0.25 -15.75
C PRO A 135 3.89 -0.33 -16.09
N ILE A 136 2.90 -0.16 -15.22
CA ILE A 136 1.53 -0.62 -15.47
C ILE A 136 0.89 0.23 -16.56
N LEU A 137 1.00 1.55 -16.45
CA LEU A 137 0.43 2.50 -17.39
C LEU A 137 0.94 2.27 -18.83
N ASN A 138 2.24 2.00 -18.99
CA ASN A 138 2.84 1.73 -20.30
C ASN A 138 2.26 0.46 -20.96
N GLU A 139 1.93 -0.57 -20.18
CA GLU A 139 1.31 -1.79 -20.71
C GLU A 139 -0.20 -1.60 -20.99
N VAL A 140 -0.89 -0.82 -20.16
CA VAL A 140 -2.31 -0.51 -20.36
C VAL A 140 -2.54 0.36 -21.60
N LYS A 141 -1.68 1.35 -21.85
CA LYS A 141 -1.71 2.20 -23.06
C LYS A 141 -1.61 1.41 -24.37
N LYS A 142 -1.09 0.18 -24.35
CA LYS A 142 -1.07 -0.71 -25.52
C LYS A 142 -2.44 -1.38 -25.80
N LYS A 143 -3.35 -1.33 -24.81
CA LYS A 143 -4.63 -2.05 -24.86
C LYS A 143 -5.84 -1.12 -25.00
N THR A 144 -5.81 0.07 -24.40
CA THR A 144 -6.90 1.05 -24.43
C THR A 144 -6.37 2.49 -24.33
N ASP A 145 -7.10 3.41 -24.96
CA ASP A 145 -6.85 4.86 -24.89
C ASP A 145 -7.71 5.53 -23.79
N ASN A 146 -8.72 4.83 -23.25
CA ASN A 146 -9.62 5.36 -22.21
C ASN A 146 -8.99 5.23 -20.83
N ILE A 147 -8.13 6.16 -20.45
CA ILE A 147 -7.31 6.07 -19.23
C ILE A 147 -7.48 7.31 -18.38
N TYR A 148 -7.76 7.12 -17.08
CA TYR A 148 -7.73 8.14 -16.04
C TYR A 148 -6.65 7.80 -15.03
N VAL A 149 -5.67 8.68 -14.83
CA VAL A 149 -4.61 8.54 -13.81
C VAL A 149 -4.75 9.69 -12.82
N PHE A 150 -4.97 9.37 -11.56
CA PHE A 150 -5.20 10.34 -10.49
C PHE A 150 -3.97 10.46 -9.59
N GLU A 151 -3.51 11.69 -9.38
CA GLU A 151 -2.41 12.01 -8.47
C GLU A 151 -2.77 13.19 -7.56
N GLN A 152 -2.09 13.27 -6.40
CA GLN A 152 -2.25 14.38 -5.47
C GLN A 152 -1.56 15.64 -6.01
N ASP A 153 -0.36 15.47 -6.59
CA ASP A 153 0.37 16.54 -7.26
C ASP A 153 0.31 16.35 -8.78
N VAL A 154 -0.44 17.23 -9.44
CA VAL A 154 -0.63 17.23 -10.89
C VAL A 154 0.32 18.23 -11.59
N SER A 155 1.45 18.58 -10.99
CA SER A 155 2.51 19.36 -11.65
C SER A 155 3.14 18.51 -12.76
N GLY A 156 2.64 18.63 -13.99
CA GLY A 156 3.08 17.83 -15.13
C GLY A 156 2.53 18.27 -16.48
N ASP A 157 2.59 17.39 -17.44
CA ASP A 157 2.24 17.60 -18.86
C ASP A 157 0.72 17.63 -19.16
N GLY A 158 -0.13 17.67 -18.14
CA GLY A 158 -1.58 17.70 -18.27
C GLY A 158 -2.23 16.34 -18.56
N THR A 159 -1.48 15.24 -18.46
CA THR A 159 -2.02 13.86 -18.63
C THR A 159 -2.57 13.26 -17.33
N LEU A 160 -2.31 13.91 -16.18
CA LEU A 160 -2.75 13.48 -14.86
C LEU A 160 -4.00 14.25 -14.43
N TYR A 161 -4.88 13.57 -13.75
CA TYR A 161 -6.08 14.13 -13.11
C TYR A 161 -5.79 14.38 -11.63
N SER A 162 -6.27 15.52 -11.11
CA SER A 162 -6.24 15.75 -9.66
C SER A 162 -7.07 14.70 -8.92
N SER A 163 -6.58 14.25 -7.77
CA SER A 163 -7.32 13.34 -6.88
C SER A 163 -8.71 13.85 -6.52
N ASP A 164 -8.93 15.16 -6.51
CA ASP A 164 -10.25 15.77 -6.28
C ASP A 164 -11.29 15.40 -7.34
N THR A 165 -10.86 14.94 -8.52
CA THR A 165 -11.75 14.53 -9.62
C THR A 165 -12.10 13.03 -9.60
N ILE A 166 -11.57 12.28 -8.64
CA ILE A 166 -11.88 10.84 -8.45
C ILE A 166 -13.41 10.59 -8.43
N PRO A 167 -14.24 11.33 -7.66
CA PRO A 167 -15.68 11.09 -7.62
C PRO A 167 -16.38 11.21 -8.98
N GLN A 168 -15.81 12.00 -9.91
CA GLN A 168 -16.40 12.27 -11.23
C GLN A 168 -16.03 11.22 -12.27
N HIS A 169 -14.85 10.63 -12.18
CA HIS A 169 -14.26 9.79 -13.23
C HIS A 169 -14.09 8.32 -12.82
N LEU A 170 -13.70 8.03 -11.58
CA LEU A 170 -13.44 6.66 -11.13
C LEU A 170 -14.67 5.74 -11.22
N PRO A 171 -15.93 6.21 -10.97
CA PRO A 171 -17.14 5.40 -11.14
C PRO A 171 -17.42 4.95 -12.58
N LYS A 172 -16.71 5.51 -13.59
CA LYS A 172 -16.84 5.15 -15.01
C LYS A 172 -15.84 4.07 -15.42
N CYS A 173 -14.90 3.71 -14.53
CA CYS A 173 -13.82 2.79 -14.85
C CYS A 173 -14.23 1.33 -14.67
N ASP A 174 -13.88 0.50 -15.64
CA ASP A 174 -14.14 -0.95 -15.64
C ASP A 174 -13.07 -1.72 -14.86
N VAL A 175 -11.82 -1.27 -14.97
CA VAL A 175 -10.66 -1.85 -14.29
C VAL A 175 -9.94 -0.74 -13.54
N VAL A 176 -9.72 -0.92 -12.24
CA VAL A 176 -9.12 0.09 -11.39
C VAL A 176 -7.88 -0.47 -10.70
N VAL A 177 -6.80 0.29 -10.72
CA VAL A 177 -5.60 0.05 -9.94
C VAL A 177 -5.50 1.13 -8.87
N VAL A 178 -5.39 0.71 -7.62
CA VAL A 178 -5.28 1.61 -6.46
C VAL A 178 -3.93 1.41 -5.80
N THR A 179 -3.22 2.49 -5.53
CA THR A 179 -1.97 2.44 -4.75
C THR A 179 -2.24 2.03 -3.30
N ALA A 180 -1.46 1.09 -2.77
CA ALA A 180 -1.56 0.71 -1.36
C ALA A 180 -1.08 1.80 -0.39
N THR A 181 -0.51 2.90 -0.89
CA THR A 181 -0.20 4.08 -0.07
C THR A 181 -1.47 4.74 0.47
N SER A 182 -2.63 4.49 -0.17
CA SER A 182 -3.96 4.91 0.31
C SER A 182 -4.33 4.33 1.69
N LEU A 183 -3.71 3.24 2.11
CA LEU A 183 -3.82 2.72 3.49
C LEU A 183 -3.10 3.61 4.49
N ILE A 184 -1.96 4.21 4.12
CA ILE A 184 -1.13 5.03 5.00
C ILE A 184 -1.77 6.41 5.19
N ASN A 185 -2.29 7.01 4.11
CA ASN A 185 -2.98 8.29 4.18
C ASN A 185 -4.47 8.18 4.51
N GLN A 186 -4.98 6.94 4.72
CA GLN A 186 -6.34 6.61 5.13
C GLN A 186 -7.43 7.04 4.12
N THR A 187 -7.10 7.07 2.83
CA THR A 187 -8.06 7.38 1.76
C THR A 187 -8.66 6.13 1.11
N ILE A 188 -8.20 4.93 1.48
CA ILE A 188 -8.56 3.67 0.81
C ILE A 188 -10.07 3.43 0.77
N ASP A 189 -10.77 3.61 1.90
CA ASP A 189 -12.21 3.34 1.98
C ASP A 189 -13.01 4.31 1.09
N GLU A 190 -12.62 5.59 1.06
CA GLU A 190 -13.22 6.58 0.18
C GLU A 190 -12.99 6.23 -1.29
N VAL A 191 -11.74 5.95 -1.69
CA VAL A 191 -11.40 5.57 -3.06
C VAL A 191 -12.19 4.33 -3.50
N LEU A 192 -12.24 3.29 -2.68
CA LEU A 192 -12.98 2.07 -3.00
C LEU A 192 -14.49 2.29 -3.11
N SER A 193 -15.05 3.27 -2.39
CA SER A 193 -16.47 3.61 -2.50
C SER A 193 -16.86 4.06 -3.92
N TYR A 194 -15.91 4.61 -4.68
CA TYR A 194 -16.10 5.01 -6.07
C TYR A 194 -15.85 3.88 -7.09
N CYS A 195 -15.39 2.71 -6.65
CA CYS A 195 -15.08 1.58 -7.52
C CYS A 195 -16.26 0.60 -7.69
N GLY A 196 -17.47 0.95 -7.26
CA GLY A 196 -18.63 0.03 -7.24
C GLY A 196 -19.01 -0.58 -8.58
N ASN A 197 -18.72 0.10 -9.68
CA ASN A 197 -19.02 -0.38 -11.05
C ASN A 197 -17.84 -1.11 -11.70
N ALA A 198 -16.64 -1.09 -11.09
CA ALA A 198 -15.48 -1.75 -11.65
C ALA A 198 -15.63 -3.28 -11.55
N ARG A 199 -15.41 -3.98 -12.67
CA ARG A 199 -15.37 -5.45 -12.69
C ARG A 199 -14.09 -6.02 -12.07
N GLN A 200 -13.03 -5.21 -11.98
CA GLN A 200 -11.79 -5.59 -11.32
C GLN A 200 -11.14 -4.37 -10.65
N VAL A 201 -10.83 -4.53 -9.38
CA VAL A 201 -10.03 -3.57 -8.59
C VAL A 201 -8.79 -4.30 -8.07
N CYS A 202 -7.62 -3.72 -8.31
CA CYS A 202 -6.34 -4.24 -7.86
C CYS A 202 -5.66 -3.25 -6.91
N LEU A 203 -5.30 -3.70 -5.71
CA LEU A 203 -4.45 -2.94 -4.79
C LEU A 203 -2.98 -3.26 -5.07
N VAL A 204 -2.15 -2.24 -5.31
CA VAL A 204 -0.80 -2.42 -5.85
C VAL A 204 0.27 -1.70 -5.03
N GLY A 205 1.44 -2.32 -4.97
CA GLY A 205 2.68 -1.72 -4.48
C GLY A 205 3.28 -2.45 -3.27
N PRO A 206 4.52 -2.12 -2.88
CA PRO A 206 5.20 -2.76 -1.76
C PRO A 206 4.49 -2.57 -0.40
N SER A 207 3.62 -1.57 -0.30
CA SER A 207 2.80 -1.31 0.89
C SER A 207 1.58 -2.23 1.00
N THR A 208 1.27 -3.05 -0.02
CA THR A 208 0.07 -3.91 -0.05
C THR A 208 0.18 -5.04 0.98
N PRO A 209 -0.74 -5.10 1.96
CA PRO A 209 -0.83 -6.25 2.85
C PRO A 209 -1.45 -7.44 2.12
N LEU A 210 -0.78 -8.59 2.18
CA LEU A 210 -1.21 -9.82 1.52
C LEU A 210 -2.13 -10.63 2.43
N CYS A 211 -3.26 -10.01 2.81
CA CYS A 211 -4.29 -10.54 3.68
C CYS A 211 -5.66 -10.47 2.97
N PRO A 212 -5.98 -11.42 2.06
CA PRO A 212 -7.20 -11.36 1.26
C PRO A 212 -8.48 -11.35 2.11
N GLU A 213 -8.46 -11.93 3.29
CA GLU A 213 -9.60 -12.00 4.20
C GLU A 213 -10.17 -10.63 4.56
N VAL A 214 -9.29 -9.63 4.71
CA VAL A 214 -9.68 -8.25 5.04
C VAL A 214 -10.44 -7.59 3.90
N PHE A 215 -10.10 -7.93 2.66
CA PHE A 215 -10.65 -7.31 1.47
C PHE A 215 -11.90 -7.99 0.91
N ARG A 216 -12.30 -9.17 1.44
CA ARG A 216 -13.49 -9.93 0.96
C ARG A 216 -14.80 -9.14 0.93
N ARG A 217 -14.93 -8.11 1.77
CA ARG A 217 -16.12 -7.25 1.83
C ARG A 217 -15.97 -5.96 1.04
N SER A 218 -14.83 -5.78 0.38
CA SER A 218 -14.56 -4.64 -0.49
C SER A 218 -14.66 -5.06 -1.97
N ASN A 219 -14.50 -4.08 -2.85
CA ASN A 219 -14.46 -4.33 -4.31
C ASN A 219 -13.07 -4.76 -4.81
N VAL A 220 -12.12 -5.08 -3.93
CA VAL A 220 -10.78 -5.52 -4.31
C VAL A 220 -10.82 -7.00 -4.67
N GLN A 221 -10.39 -7.37 -5.89
CA GLN A 221 -10.28 -8.75 -6.36
C GLN A 221 -8.84 -9.24 -6.41
N LEU A 222 -7.86 -8.33 -6.41
CA LEU A 222 -6.46 -8.68 -6.57
C LEU A 222 -5.57 -7.82 -5.67
N LEU A 223 -4.69 -8.47 -4.92
CA LEU A 223 -3.62 -7.84 -4.16
C LEU A 223 -2.30 -8.10 -4.88
N ALA A 224 -1.62 -7.05 -5.34
CA ALA A 224 -0.31 -7.14 -5.97
C ALA A 224 0.72 -6.49 -5.04
N GLY A 225 1.41 -7.30 -4.27
CA GLY A 225 2.32 -6.87 -3.22
C GLY A 225 3.71 -7.44 -3.36
N SER A 226 4.50 -7.28 -2.31
CA SER A 226 5.89 -7.74 -2.26
C SER A 226 6.14 -8.58 -1.00
N VAL A 227 6.86 -9.68 -1.19
CA VAL A 227 7.45 -10.47 -0.12
C VAL A 227 8.94 -10.17 -0.07
N VAL A 228 9.46 -9.81 1.09
CA VAL A 228 10.89 -9.59 1.29
C VAL A 228 11.60 -10.94 1.35
N THR A 229 12.58 -11.14 0.46
CA THR A 229 13.39 -12.38 0.36
C THR A 229 14.77 -12.22 0.97
N ASN A 230 15.27 -10.99 1.09
CA ASN A 230 16.54 -10.66 1.75
C ASN A 230 16.34 -9.45 2.69
N PRO A 231 15.94 -9.67 3.95
CA PRO A 231 15.67 -8.60 4.92
C PRO A 231 16.87 -7.69 5.15
N GLN A 232 18.08 -8.25 5.26
CA GLN A 232 19.27 -7.45 5.52
C GLN A 232 19.56 -6.46 4.40
N GLN A 233 19.46 -6.91 3.14
CA GLN A 233 19.62 -6.04 1.98
C GLN A 233 18.53 -4.96 1.91
N ILE A 234 17.29 -5.27 2.29
CA ILE A 234 16.21 -4.28 2.36
C ILE A 234 16.52 -3.20 3.40
N LEU A 235 17.00 -3.56 4.58
CA LEU A 235 17.40 -2.59 5.61
C LEU A 235 18.46 -1.62 5.08
N GLU A 236 19.47 -2.13 4.39
CA GLU A 236 20.53 -1.33 3.78
C GLU A 236 19.98 -0.38 2.71
N ILE A 237 19.21 -0.91 1.74
CA ILE A 237 18.64 -0.13 0.64
C ILE A 237 17.75 1.00 1.16
N VAL A 238 16.86 0.70 2.12
CA VAL A 238 15.96 1.69 2.72
C VAL A 238 16.73 2.77 3.45
N SER A 239 17.75 2.39 4.24
CA SER A 239 18.62 3.35 4.97
C SER A 239 19.41 4.28 4.03
N GLN A 240 19.70 3.82 2.82
CA GLN A 240 20.43 4.57 1.80
C GLN A 240 19.52 5.37 0.85
N GLY A 241 18.20 5.45 1.16
CA GLY A 241 17.23 6.18 0.35
C GLY A 241 16.81 5.46 -0.94
N GLY A 242 17.09 4.15 -1.05
CA GLY A 242 16.73 3.35 -2.21
C GLY A 242 15.22 3.20 -2.39
N GLY A 243 14.78 3.08 -3.64
CA GLY A 243 13.40 2.90 -4.04
C GLY A 243 13.12 1.51 -4.62
N THR A 244 11.94 1.35 -5.23
CA THR A 244 11.45 0.07 -5.75
C THR A 244 12.42 -0.63 -6.70
N MET A 245 13.14 0.14 -7.52
CA MET A 245 14.11 -0.44 -8.47
C MET A 245 15.29 -1.08 -7.75
N SER A 246 15.83 -0.41 -6.72
CA SER A 246 16.94 -0.93 -5.91
C SER A 246 16.53 -2.15 -5.09
N MET A 247 15.26 -2.22 -4.67
CA MET A 247 14.73 -3.33 -3.86
C MET A 247 14.47 -4.62 -4.66
N LYS A 248 14.38 -4.56 -6.00
CA LYS A 248 14.04 -5.72 -6.85
C LYS A 248 14.81 -7.01 -6.54
N PRO A 249 16.14 -6.99 -6.29
CA PRO A 249 16.88 -8.22 -5.98
C PRO A 249 16.54 -8.85 -4.61
N ALA A 250 15.92 -8.06 -3.71
CA ALA A 250 15.66 -8.43 -2.32
C ALA A 250 14.17 -8.64 -2.02
N ILE A 251 13.31 -8.50 -3.04
CA ILE A 251 11.86 -8.73 -2.95
C ILE A 251 11.38 -9.67 -4.05
N ARG A 252 10.29 -10.36 -3.79
CA ARG A 252 9.52 -11.09 -4.80
C ARG A 252 8.14 -10.45 -4.92
N GLN A 253 7.76 -10.06 -6.14
CA GLN A 253 6.41 -9.60 -6.42
C GLN A 253 5.46 -10.79 -6.48
N VAL A 254 4.32 -10.68 -5.83
CA VAL A 254 3.31 -11.73 -5.75
C VAL A 254 1.92 -11.17 -5.99
N LEU A 255 1.06 -12.04 -6.47
CA LEU A 255 -0.34 -11.76 -6.77
C LEU A 255 -1.20 -12.70 -5.92
N VAL A 256 -2.14 -12.11 -5.18
CA VAL A 256 -3.06 -12.86 -4.31
C VAL A 256 -4.49 -12.47 -4.68
N LYS A 257 -5.31 -13.45 -5.04
CA LYS A 257 -6.75 -13.24 -5.28
C LYS A 257 -7.49 -13.10 -3.96
N VAL A 258 -8.50 -12.22 -3.95
CA VAL A 258 -9.38 -11.99 -2.80
C VAL A 258 -10.63 -12.86 -2.88
#